data_2e55e5688487192aadf83cedcc56a62f
#
_entry.id   2e55e5688487192aadf83cedcc56a62f
#
_cell.length_a   1.000
_cell.length_b   1.000
_cell.length_c   1.000
_cell.angle_alpha   90.00
_cell.angle_beta   90.00
_cell.angle_gamma   90.00
#
_symmetry.space_group_name_H-M   'P 1'
#
loop_
_entity.id
_entity.type
_entity.pdbx_description
1 polymer ?
#
loop_
_entity_poly.entity_id
_entity_poly.type
_entity_poly.pdbx_seq_one_letter_code
_entity_poly.pdbx_strand_id
1 'polypeptide(L)'
;PVMSSAASDVYKRQKLDVVGIGNAMVDAIIPSNQSEIEKHEINRDSMNLIDENLKNNLHESYSIREMAGGGSLGNSMFGITSFGGNGSFIGKIKNDEIGVYLQKDMIREGLKFPLGFTSPDISTGCCTIFVEEDGTRTMCTFLGAGTLIGPEDIKEDDIKNHKIAYLEGYLWDNENAKKAMKKMVDI
;
A
#
# COMPACT_ATOMS: atom_id res chain seq x y z
N PRO A 1 -17.07 -16.75 30.55
CA PRO A 1 -16.62 -15.86 31.61
C PRO A 1 -16.69 -14.41 31.14
N VAL A 2 -17.49 -13.60 31.85
CA VAL A 2 -17.53 -12.15 31.61
C VAL A 2 -16.22 -11.60 32.17
N MET A 3 -15.36 -11.06 31.31
CA MET A 3 -14.14 -10.37 31.73
C MET A 3 -14.53 -9.18 32.61
N SER A 4 -13.85 -8.97 33.74
CA SER A 4 -14.09 -7.81 34.61
C SER A 4 -13.83 -6.52 33.83
N SER A 5 -14.52 -5.43 34.15
CA SER A 5 -14.35 -4.12 33.51
C SER A 5 -12.89 -3.66 33.54
N ALA A 6 -12.16 -3.91 34.62
CA ALA A 6 -10.73 -3.62 34.75
C ALA A 6 -9.85 -4.41 33.75
N ALA A 7 -10.15 -5.70 33.50
CA ALA A 7 -9.42 -6.48 32.50
C ALA A 7 -9.72 -6.01 31.09
N SER A 8 -10.96 -5.60 30.80
CA SER A 8 -11.34 -5.00 29.50
C SER A 8 -10.67 -3.64 29.26
N ASP A 9 -10.49 -2.84 30.33
CA ASP A 9 -9.82 -1.53 30.25
C ASP A 9 -8.31 -1.64 30.08
N VAL A 10 -7.67 -2.67 30.69
CA VAL A 10 -6.25 -2.96 30.46
C VAL A 10 -6.02 -3.47 29.04
N TYR A 11 -6.92 -4.31 28.51
CA TYR A 11 -6.84 -4.78 27.12
C TYR A 11 -7.04 -3.65 26.09
N LYS A 12 -7.91 -2.67 26.40
CA LYS A 12 -8.15 -1.47 25.57
C LYS A 12 -6.97 -0.49 25.59
N ARG A 13 -6.05 -0.59 26.57
CA ARG A 13 -4.88 0.30 26.72
C ARG A 13 -3.59 -0.27 26.12
N GLN A 14 -3.59 -1.49 25.59
CA GLN A 14 -2.41 -1.98 24.89
C GLN A 14 -2.25 -1.25 23.57
N LYS A 15 -1.17 -0.48 23.45
CA LYS A 15 -0.79 0.16 22.19
C LYS A 15 -0.56 -0.89 21.13
N LEU A 16 -1.01 -0.63 19.92
CA LEU A 16 -0.63 -1.37 18.74
C LEU A 16 0.87 -1.21 18.48
N ASP A 17 1.46 -2.07 17.68
CA ASP A 17 2.92 -2.05 17.55
C ASP A 17 3.38 -0.98 16.56
N VAL A 18 2.86 -0.98 15.34
CA VAL A 18 3.34 -0.10 14.28
C VAL A 18 2.19 0.56 13.53
N VAL A 19 2.29 1.86 13.27
CA VAL A 19 1.50 2.56 12.25
C VAL A 19 2.41 3.00 11.13
N GLY A 20 2.08 2.63 9.89
CA GLY A 20 2.82 3.03 8.70
C GLY A 20 2.04 3.99 7.83
N ILE A 21 2.74 4.97 7.21
CA ILE A 21 2.21 5.82 6.15
C ILE A 21 2.96 5.55 4.84
N GLY A 22 2.24 5.20 3.77
CA GLY A 22 2.84 4.83 2.49
C GLY A 22 1.89 4.74 1.32
N ASN A 23 2.46 4.42 0.16
CA ASN A 23 1.69 4.18 -1.06
C ASN A 23 0.91 2.86 -0.94
N ALA A 24 -0.42 2.98 -0.94
CA ALA A 24 -1.31 1.83 -0.96
C ALA A 24 -1.44 1.29 -2.39
N MET A 25 -0.90 0.11 -2.66
CA MET A 25 -0.88 -0.47 -4.00
C MET A 25 -0.97 -1.99 -4.00
N VAL A 26 -1.35 -2.53 -5.15
CA VAL A 26 -1.38 -3.95 -5.46
C VAL A 26 -0.25 -4.27 -6.44
N ASP A 27 0.43 -5.38 -6.23
CA ASP A 27 1.33 -5.98 -7.18
C ASP A 27 0.54 -6.94 -8.08
N ALA A 28 0.55 -6.70 -9.40
CA ALA A 28 -0.10 -7.52 -10.42
C ALA A 28 0.96 -8.22 -11.27
N ILE A 29 1.07 -9.53 -11.15
CA ILE A 29 2.13 -10.33 -11.77
C ILE A 29 1.67 -10.87 -13.12
N ILE A 30 2.46 -10.59 -14.15
CA ILE A 30 2.27 -11.03 -15.54
C ILE A 30 3.49 -11.83 -15.98
N PRO A 31 3.35 -13.13 -16.30
CA PRO A 31 4.39 -13.89 -16.98
C PRO A 31 4.67 -13.28 -18.35
N SER A 32 5.94 -13.07 -18.71
CA SER A 32 6.31 -12.42 -19.95
C SER A 32 7.67 -12.86 -20.48
N ASN A 33 8.07 -12.26 -21.58
CA ASN A 33 9.41 -12.37 -22.18
C ASN A 33 9.90 -11.00 -22.62
N GLN A 34 11.20 -10.91 -22.92
CA GLN A 34 11.84 -9.65 -23.30
C GLN A 34 11.13 -8.94 -24.46
N SER A 35 10.69 -9.68 -25.49
CA SER A 35 10.06 -9.09 -26.67
C SER A 35 8.70 -8.45 -26.40
N GLU A 36 8.00 -8.88 -25.34
CA GLU A 36 6.76 -8.28 -24.89
C GLU A 36 7.01 -6.96 -24.15
N ILE A 37 8.06 -6.92 -23.33
CA ILE A 37 8.44 -5.72 -22.57
C ILE A 37 8.90 -4.61 -23.53
N GLU A 38 9.71 -4.94 -24.54
CA GLU A 38 10.23 -4.00 -25.54
C GLU A 38 9.14 -3.26 -26.34
N LYS A 39 7.94 -3.86 -26.48
CA LYS A 39 6.81 -3.22 -27.17
C LYS A 39 6.28 -1.96 -26.48
N HIS A 40 6.54 -1.80 -25.18
CA HIS A 40 5.98 -0.75 -24.36
C HIS A 40 6.93 0.42 -24.06
N GLU A 41 8.12 0.42 -24.68
CA GLU A 41 9.15 1.46 -24.48
C GLU A 41 9.53 1.68 -23.00
N ILE A 42 9.48 0.59 -22.20
CA ILE A 42 9.86 0.56 -20.78
C ILE A 42 11.25 -0.06 -20.60
N ASN A 43 11.95 0.39 -19.56
CA ASN A 43 13.27 -0.14 -19.27
C ASN A 43 13.15 -1.52 -18.60
N ARG A 44 13.70 -2.55 -19.25
CA ARG A 44 13.75 -3.92 -18.72
C ARG A 44 14.57 -3.96 -17.43
N ASP A 45 14.25 -4.91 -16.54
CA ASP A 45 14.96 -5.17 -15.27
C ASP A 45 15.05 -3.93 -14.36
N SER A 46 14.00 -3.12 -14.36
CA SER A 46 13.98 -1.87 -13.62
C SER A 46 12.56 -1.51 -13.18
N MET A 47 12.45 -0.48 -12.32
CA MET A 47 11.19 0.15 -11.96
C MET A 47 10.94 1.34 -12.90
N ASN A 48 9.80 1.32 -13.57
CA ASN A 48 9.32 2.38 -14.44
C ASN A 48 8.07 3.02 -13.82
N LEU A 49 8.08 4.33 -13.62
CA LEU A 49 6.84 5.05 -13.29
C LEU A 49 6.01 5.19 -14.55
N ILE A 50 4.75 4.81 -14.47
CA ILE A 50 3.80 4.87 -15.58
C ILE A 50 2.55 5.66 -15.21
N ASP A 51 1.81 6.10 -16.21
CA ASP A 51 0.50 6.73 -16.05
C ASP A 51 -0.64 5.70 -16.00
N GLU A 52 -1.86 6.18 -15.73
CA GLU A 52 -3.05 5.34 -15.66
C GLU A 52 -3.42 4.71 -16.99
N ASN A 53 -3.16 5.42 -18.12
CA ASN A 53 -3.48 4.92 -19.45
C ASN A 53 -2.61 3.71 -19.78
N LEU A 54 -1.31 3.81 -19.56
CA LEU A 54 -0.41 2.67 -19.79
C LEU A 54 -0.74 1.50 -18.86
N LYS A 55 -1.01 1.76 -17.56
CA LYS A 55 -1.49 0.71 -16.64
C LYS A 55 -2.71 -0.03 -17.19
N ASN A 56 -3.73 0.72 -17.67
CA ASN A 56 -4.96 0.12 -18.21
C ASN A 56 -4.67 -0.69 -19.46
N ASN A 57 -3.87 -0.15 -20.40
CA ASN A 57 -3.47 -0.85 -21.61
C ASN A 57 -2.75 -2.17 -21.33
N LEU A 58 -1.88 -2.18 -20.32
CA LEU A 58 -1.18 -3.41 -19.92
C LEU A 58 -2.17 -4.45 -19.35
N HIS A 59 -3.11 -4.04 -18.52
CA HIS A 59 -4.11 -4.94 -17.93
C HIS A 59 -5.12 -5.46 -18.97
N GLU A 60 -5.40 -4.70 -20.04
CA GLU A 60 -6.23 -5.16 -21.16
C GLU A 60 -5.47 -6.11 -22.09
N SER A 61 -4.16 -5.91 -22.26
CA SER A 61 -3.34 -6.66 -23.20
C SER A 61 -2.81 -7.97 -22.66
N TYR A 62 -2.65 -8.09 -21.34
CA TYR A 62 -2.03 -9.23 -20.70
C TYR A 62 -2.89 -9.85 -19.60
N SER A 63 -2.80 -11.17 -19.46
CA SER A 63 -3.47 -11.87 -18.36
C SER A 63 -2.66 -11.75 -17.06
N ILE A 64 -3.25 -11.14 -16.05
CA ILE A 64 -2.69 -11.11 -14.70
C ILE A 64 -2.79 -12.52 -14.12
N ARG A 65 -1.65 -13.12 -13.77
CA ARG A 65 -1.59 -14.46 -13.16
C ARG A 65 -1.92 -14.42 -11.68
N GLU A 66 -1.46 -13.38 -11.00
CA GLU A 66 -1.58 -13.26 -9.55
C GLU A 66 -1.65 -11.79 -9.16
N MET A 67 -2.42 -11.50 -8.11
CA MET A 67 -2.47 -10.21 -7.46
C MET A 67 -2.19 -10.38 -5.96
N ALA A 68 -1.45 -9.46 -5.38
CA ALA A 68 -1.18 -9.41 -3.95
C ALA A 68 -1.11 -7.96 -3.47
N GLY A 69 -1.43 -7.72 -2.20
CA GLY A 69 -1.09 -6.45 -1.57
C GLY A 69 0.42 -6.25 -1.65
N GLY A 70 0.86 -5.07 -2.11
CA GLY A 70 2.24 -4.78 -2.43
C GLY A 70 2.73 -3.44 -1.89
N GLY A 71 3.79 -2.96 -2.53
CA GLY A 71 4.50 -1.76 -2.12
C GLY A 71 5.45 -1.99 -0.94
N SER A 72 6.42 -1.09 -0.81
CA SER A 72 7.50 -1.21 0.19
C SER A 72 6.95 -1.25 1.63
N LEU A 73 6.06 -0.32 1.98
CA LEU A 73 5.43 -0.31 3.30
C LEU A 73 4.49 -1.50 3.48
N GLY A 74 3.67 -1.82 2.46
CA GLY A 74 2.72 -2.93 2.52
C GLY A 74 3.41 -4.23 2.89
N ASN A 75 4.48 -4.58 2.17
CA ASN A 75 5.28 -5.78 2.43
C ASN A 75 5.89 -5.79 3.85
N SER A 76 6.36 -4.62 4.34
CA SER A 76 6.87 -4.51 5.71
C SER A 76 5.77 -4.74 6.75
N MET A 77 4.59 -4.18 6.53
CA MET A 77 3.46 -4.33 7.45
C MET A 77 2.90 -5.76 7.47
N PHE A 78 2.84 -6.43 6.32
CA PHE A 78 2.50 -7.86 6.23
C PHE A 78 3.53 -8.72 6.97
N GLY A 79 4.82 -8.39 6.85
CA GLY A 79 5.87 -9.03 7.64
C GLY A 79 5.64 -8.88 9.15
N ILE A 80 5.30 -7.68 9.62
CA ILE A 80 5.01 -7.43 11.05
C ILE A 80 3.84 -8.30 11.53
N THR A 81 2.73 -8.36 10.78
CA THR A 81 1.58 -9.18 11.18
C THR A 81 1.88 -10.68 11.13
N SER A 82 2.66 -11.14 10.16
CA SER A 82 3.07 -12.55 10.05
C SER A 82 3.94 -13.02 11.22
N PHE A 83 4.66 -12.10 11.87
CA PHE A 83 5.39 -12.36 13.12
C PHE A 83 4.57 -12.13 14.39
N GLY A 84 3.25 -11.93 14.25
CA GLY A 84 2.34 -11.77 15.38
C GLY A 84 2.23 -10.35 15.94
N GLY A 85 2.81 -9.36 15.26
CA GLY A 85 2.64 -7.94 15.57
C GLY A 85 1.29 -7.40 15.12
N ASN A 86 0.92 -6.22 15.65
CA ASN A 86 -0.31 -5.52 15.29
C ASN A 86 0.02 -4.20 14.61
N GLY A 87 -0.51 -4.00 13.40
CA GLY A 87 -0.20 -2.82 12.61
C GLY A 87 -1.41 -2.10 12.04
N SER A 88 -1.20 -0.83 11.71
CA SER A 88 -2.14 -0.01 10.94
C SER A 88 -1.45 0.60 9.73
N PHE A 89 -2.10 0.58 8.57
CA PHE A 89 -1.60 1.15 7.33
C PHE A 89 -2.40 2.40 6.97
N ILE A 90 -1.74 3.54 6.87
CA ILE A 90 -2.31 4.81 6.42
C ILE A 90 -1.92 5.02 4.96
N GLY A 91 -2.87 4.95 4.06
CA GLY A 91 -2.71 5.16 2.62
C GLY A 91 -4.04 5.36 1.95
N LYS A 92 -4.04 5.98 0.76
CA LYS A 92 -5.27 6.29 0.01
C LYS A 92 -5.53 5.28 -1.08
N ILE A 93 -6.78 4.87 -1.19
CA ILE A 93 -7.30 3.99 -2.26
C ILE A 93 -8.64 4.54 -2.76
N LYS A 94 -9.00 4.16 -3.98
CA LYS A 94 -10.33 4.39 -4.56
C LYS A 94 -11.24 3.19 -4.30
N ASN A 95 -12.54 3.40 -4.35
CA ASN A 95 -13.51 2.31 -4.40
C ASN A 95 -13.60 1.73 -5.82
N ASP A 96 -12.49 1.14 -6.28
CA ASP A 96 -12.35 0.40 -7.52
C ASP A 96 -11.98 -1.06 -7.24
N GLU A 97 -11.88 -1.88 -8.27
CA GLU A 97 -11.61 -3.31 -8.11
C GLU A 97 -10.29 -3.57 -7.36
N ILE A 98 -9.23 -2.84 -7.72
CA ILE A 98 -7.91 -2.96 -7.09
C ILE A 98 -7.96 -2.49 -5.62
N GLY A 99 -8.63 -1.38 -5.33
CA GLY A 99 -8.77 -0.86 -3.96
C GLY A 99 -9.59 -1.78 -3.05
N VAL A 100 -10.68 -2.36 -3.58
CA VAL A 100 -11.47 -3.35 -2.85
C VAL A 100 -10.65 -4.61 -2.56
N TYR A 101 -9.87 -5.06 -3.55
CA TYR A 101 -8.96 -6.19 -3.37
C TYR A 101 -7.93 -5.90 -2.26
N LEU A 102 -7.22 -4.77 -2.36
CA LEU A 102 -6.19 -4.39 -1.41
C LEU A 102 -6.72 -4.24 0.03
N GLN A 103 -7.88 -3.59 0.20
CA GLN A 103 -8.49 -3.44 1.51
C GLN A 103 -8.82 -4.80 2.15
N LYS A 104 -9.41 -5.71 1.37
CA LYS A 104 -9.72 -7.07 1.84
C LYS A 104 -8.46 -7.85 2.20
N ASP A 105 -7.41 -7.72 1.38
CA ASP A 105 -6.13 -8.39 1.60
C ASP A 105 -5.48 -7.91 2.89
N MET A 106 -5.38 -6.59 3.09
CA MET A 106 -4.83 -6.00 4.33
C MET A 106 -5.60 -6.45 5.58
N ILE A 107 -6.94 -6.45 5.52
CA ILE A 107 -7.78 -6.88 6.66
C ILE A 107 -7.60 -8.37 6.93
N ARG A 108 -7.53 -9.21 5.89
CA ARG A 108 -7.29 -10.66 6.00
C ARG A 108 -5.96 -10.95 6.69
N GLU A 109 -4.92 -10.17 6.37
CA GLU A 109 -3.58 -10.28 6.97
C GLU A 109 -3.47 -9.61 8.35
N GLY A 110 -4.59 -9.14 8.92
CA GLY A 110 -4.65 -8.59 10.28
C GLY A 110 -4.25 -7.12 10.41
N LEU A 111 -4.06 -6.40 9.31
CA LEU A 111 -3.78 -4.97 9.32
C LEU A 111 -5.05 -4.14 9.50
N LYS A 112 -4.95 -3.05 10.26
CA LYS A 112 -5.96 -1.99 10.27
C LYS A 112 -5.71 -1.04 9.10
N PHE A 113 -6.78 -0.67 8.42
CA PHE A 113 -6.74 0.29 7.31
C PHE A 113 -7.72 1.44 7.60
N PRO A 114 -7.31 2.45 8.40
CA PRO A 114 -8.23 3.44 8.97
C PRO A 114 -8.84 4.42 7.97
N LEU A 115 -8.18 4.70 6.84
CA LEU A 115 -8.70 5.64 5.85
C LEU A 115 -9.80 5.03 4.97
N GLY A 116 -9.70 3.73 4.65
CA GLY A 116 -10.62 3.10 3.70
C GLY A 116 -10.57 3.76 2.31
N PHE A 117 -11.73 3.88 1.65
CA PHE A 117 -11.86 4.47 0.31
C PHE A 117 -11.96 6.00 0.40
N THR A 118 -10.87 6.69 0.08
CA THR A 118 -10.76 8.16 0.24
C THR A 118 -10.41 8.93 -1.04
N SER A 119 -10.12 8.22 -2.15
CA SER A 119 -9.90 8.88 -3.45
C SER A 119 -11.16 8.82 -4.30
N PRO A 120 -11.74 9.96 -4.72
CA PRO A 120 -12.89 9.97 -5.61
C PRO A 120 -12.50 9.80 -7.08
N ASP A 121 -11.37 10.34 -7.51
CA ASP A 121 -11.05 10.55 -8.93
C ASP A 121 -9.93 9.64 -9.44
N ILE A 122 -8.81 9.55 -8.72
CA ILE A 122 -7.62 8.79 -9.14
C ILE A 122 -7.75 7.34 -8.67
N SER A 123 -7.54 6.38 -9.59
CA SER A 123 -7.62 4.96 -9.25
C SER A 123 -6.53 4.52 -8.27
N THR A 124 -6.77 3.39 -7.62
CA THR A 124 -5.84 2.78 -6.66
C THR A 124 -4.50 2.47 -7.32
N GLY A 125 -3.42 2.65 -6.58
CA GLY A 125 -2.06 2.34 -7.01
C GLY A 125 -1.89 0.86 -7.40
N CYS A 126 -1.11 0.61 -8.45
CA CYS A 126 -0.82 -0.74 -8.92
C CYS A 126 0.59 -0.79 -9.50
N CYS A 127 1.34 -1.80 -9.13
CA CYS A 127 2.59 -2.17 -9.76
C CYS A 127 2.36 -3.39 -10.66
N THR A 128 2.34 -3.19 -11.97
CA THR A 128 2.31 -4.28 -12.93
C THR A 128 3.72 -4.83 -13.09
N ILE A 129 3.93 -6.10 -12.76
CA ILE A 129 5.24 -6.73 -12.71
C ILE A 129 5.32 -7.81 -13.80
N PHE A 130 6.09 -7.54 -14.82
CA PHE A 130 6.47 -8.53 -15.81
C PHE A 130 7.57 -9.44 -15.24
N VAL A 131 7.33 -10.74 -15.26
CA VAL A 131 8.27 -11.75 -14.75
C VAL A 131 8.64 -12.69 -15.87
N GLU A 132 9.92 -12.69 -16.23
CA GLU A 132 10.49 -13.55 -17.26
C GLU A 132 10.85 -14.95 -16.69
N GLU A 133 11.10 -15.93 -17.57
CA GLU A 133 11.41 -17.32 -17.15
C GLU A 133 12.65 -17.43 -16.27
N ASP A 134 13.63 -16.55 -16.46
CA ASP A 134 14.87 -16.50 -15.67
C ASP A 134 14.70 -15.78 -14.32
N GLY A 135 13.48 -15.27 -14.04
CA GLY A 135 13.16 -14.52 -12.83
C GLY A 135 13.43 -13.00 -12.92
N THR A 136 13.89 -12.50 -14.08
CA THR A 136 14.03 -11.06 -14.33
C THR A 136 12.68 -10.36 -14.18
N ARG A 137 12.65 -9.22 -13.47
CA ARG A 137 11.43 -8.47 -13.18
C ARG A 137 11.51 -7.05 -13.70
N THR A 138 10.52 -6.69 -14.50
CA THR A 138 10.32 -5.32 -14.96
C THR A 138 9.04 -4.79 -14.33
N MET A 139 9.17 -3.74 -13.52
CA MET A 139 8.07 -3.14 -12.76
C MET A 139 7.55 -1.89 -13.45
N CYS A 140 6.23 -1.83 -13.64
CA CYS A 140 5.51 -0.69 -14.18
C CYS A 140 4.58 -0.15 -13.09
N THR A 141 5.01 0.90 -12.39
CA THR A 141 4.38 1.39 -11.18
C THR A 141 3.52 2.61 -11.47
N PHE A 142 2.22 2.47 -11.31
CA PHE A 142 1.25 3.56 -11.22
C PHE A 142 0.96 3.84 -9.75
N LEU A 143 1.39 5.01 -9.25
CA LEU A 143 1.24 5.36 -7.82
C LEU A 143 -0.21 5.63 -7.41
N GLY A 144 -1.03 6.11 -8.34
CA GLY A 144 -2.47 6.29 -8.16
C GLY A 144 -2.87 7.16 -6.97
N ALA A 145 -3.92 6.75 -6.29
CA ALA A 145 -4.50 7.46 -5.15
C ALA A 145 -3.53 7.71 -3.99
N GLY A 146 -2.47 6.90 -3.87
CA GLY A 146 -1.43 7.09 -2.86
C GLY A 146 -0.77 8.48 -2.91
N THR A 147 -0.69 9.08 -4.10
CA THR A 147 -0.12 10.42 -4.29
C THR A 147 -0.95 11.56 -3.67
N LEU A 148 -2.20 11.29 -3.30
CA LEU A 148 -3.12 12.27 -2.74
C LEU A 148 -3.08 12.34 -1.21
N ILE A 149 -2.22 11.60 -0.55
CA ILE A 149 -2.13 11.61 0.90
C ILE A 149 -1.69 12.98 1.42
N GLY A 150 -2.35 13.47 2.47
CA GLY A 150 -2.11 14.79 3.03
C GLY A 150 -2.27 14.86 4.55
N PRO A 151 -1.98 16.02 5.16
CA PRO A 151 -2.06 16.20 6.62
C PRO A 151 -3.47 15.93 7.20
N GLU A 152 -4.51 16.11 6.39
CA GLU A 152 -5.90 15.85 6.76
C GLU A 152 -6.18 14.37 7.04
N ASP A 153 -5.37 13.48 6.47
CA ASP A 153 -5.49 12.03 6.62
C ASP A 153 -4.84 11.52 7.92
N ILE A 154 -4.04 12.35 8.58
CA ILE A 154 -3.34 12.00 9.82
C ILE A 154 -4.17 12.41 11.02
N LYS A 155 -4.74 11.42 11.71
CA LYS A 155 -5.49 11.59 12.95
C LYS A 155 -4.59 11.25 14.13
N GLU A 156 -4.60 12.12 15.14
CA GLU A 156 -3.74 11.99 16.32
C GLU A 156 -3.97 10.66 17.06
N ASP A 157 -5.22 10.23 17.19
CA ASP A 157 -5.56 8.98 17.84
C ASP A 157 -5.00 7.75 17.10
N ASP A 158 -4.97 7.79 15.75
CA ASP A 158 -4.40 6.71 14.95
C ASP A 158 -2.89 6.58 15.19
N ILE A 159 -2.19 7.68 15.51
CA ILE A 159 -0.76 7.65 15.77
C ILE A 159 -0.46 7.29 17.23
N LYS A 160 -1.08 7.99 18.19
CA LYS A 160 -0.80 7.82 19.63
C LYS A 160 -1.12 6.42 20.17
N ASN A 161 -1.98 5.69 19.49
CA ASN A 161 -2.33 4.31 19.84
C ASN A 161 -1.27 3.27 19.42
N HIS A 162 -0.16 3.70 18.79
CA HIS A 162 0.92 2.83 18.36
C HIS A 162 2.24 3.14 19.11
N LYS A 163 3.14 2.17 19.10
CA LYS A 163 4.48 2.30 19.71
C LYS A 163 5.50 2.91 18.75
N ILE A 164 5.35 2.62 17.45
CA ILE A 164 6.28 2.97 16.39
C ILE A 164 5.50 3.61 15.23
N ALA A 165 6.03 4.71 14.69
CA ALA A 165 5.60 5.31 13.44
C ALA A 165 6.61 4.96 12.33
N TYR A 166 6.13 4.37 11.23
CA TYR A 166 6.94 4.02 10.06
C TYR A 166 6.57 4.92 8.88
N LEU A 167 7.54 5.65 8.35
CA LEU A 167 7.37 6.58 7.25
C LEU A 167 8.02 5.99 5.99
N GLU A 168 7.24 5.80 4.92
CA GLU A 168 7.76 5.32 3.66
C GLU A 168 8.45 6.44 2.88
N GLY A 169 9.75 6.28 2.60
CA GLY A 169 10.58 7.30 1.94
C GLY A 169 10.09 7.71 0.55
N TYR A 170 9.40 6.84 -0.17
CA TYR A 170 8.84 7.13 -1.50
C TYR A 170 7.76 8.22 -1.51
N LEU A 171 7.16 8.53 -0.37
CA LEU A 171 6.22 9.66 -0.25
C LEU A 171 6.92 11.02 -0.15
N TRP A 172 8.24 11.05 0.08
CA TRP A 172 8.97 12.29 0.40
C TRP A 172 9.04 13.29 -0.77
N ASP A 173 8.91 12.85 -2.00
CA ASP A 173 8.94 13.72 -3.17
C ASP A 173 7.63 14.51 -3.36
N ASN A 174 6.53 14.08 -2.75
CA ASN A 174 5.26 14.78 -2.76
C ASN A 174 5.15 15.75 -1.57
N GLU A 175 5.00 17.04 -1.84
CA GLU A 175 4.96 18.07 -0.78
C GLU A 175 3.80 17.90 0.20
N ASN A 176 2.64 17.40 -0.25
CA ASN A 176 1.48 17.18 0.62
C ASN A 176 1.72 15.96 1.53
N ALA A 177 2.22 14.88 0.96
CA ALA A 177 2.62 13.69 1.71
C ALA A 177 3.74 13.99 2.72
N LYS A 178 4.72 14.81 2.33
CA LYS A 178 5.77 15.29 3.23
C LYS A 178 5.20 16.05 4.44
N LYS A 179 4.18 16.89 4.24
CA LYS A 179 3.48 17.57 5.35
C LYS A 179 2.73 16.57 6.25
N ALA A 180 2.10 15.54 5.66
CA ALA A 180 1.47 14.46 6.41
C ALA A 180 2.49 13.71 7.28
N MET A 181 3.63 13.34 6.71
CA MET A 181 4.71 12.67 7.43
C MET A 181 5.27 13.53 8.57
N LYS A 182 5.49 14.84 8.33
CA LYS A 182 5.93 15.78 9.39
C LYS A 182 4.89 15.85 10.52
N LYS A 183 3.60 16.00 10.17
CA LYS A 183 2.53 15.99 11.18
C LYS A 183 2.53 14.69 12.00
N MET A 184 2.78 13.55 11.37
CA MET A 184 2.86 12.25 12.06
C MET A 184 4.04 12.19 13.04
N VAL A 185 5.16 12.84 12.73
CA VAL A 185 6.34 12.93 13.61
C VAL A 185 6.11 13.88 14.79
N ASP A 186 5.32 14.93 14.59
CA ASP A 186 5.05 15.95 15.62
C ASP A 186 4.04 15.48 16.68
N ILE A 187 3.33 14.36 16.47
CA ILE A 187 2.37 13.74 17.39
C ILE A 187 3.05 12.80 18.39
#